data_7a7c22a125801c16103efdf6cba944e0
#
_entry.id   7a7c22a125801c16103efdf6cba944e0
#
_cell.length_a   1.000
_cell.length_b   1.000
_cell.length_c   1.000
_cell.angle_alpha   90.00
_cell.angle_beta   90.00
_cell.angle_gamma   90.00
#
_symmetry.space_group_name_H-M   'P 1'
#
loop_
_entity.id
_entity.type
_entity.pdbx_description
1 polymer ?
#
loop_
_entity_poly.entity_id
_entity_poly.type
_entity_poly.pdbx_seq_one_letter_code
_entity_poly.pdbx_strand_id
1 'polypeptide(L)'
;FCAGTAMAALALGAVAGCGYDDLADRRFDLVINATSASLHGELPPLPERLLASGAWCYDMMYGATATPFMRWAERHRAGKVLDGLGMLVEQAAESFFLWRGVRPETAPVIAMLRRELEKDG
;
A
#
# COMPACT_ATOMS: atom_id res chain seq x y z
N PHE A 1 12.19 -5.94 2.56
CA PHE A 1 12.77 -6.30 1.25
C PHE A 1 14.00 -7.17 1.47
N CYS A 2 14.03 -8.40 0.94
CA CYS A 2 15.22 -9.24 1.00
C CYS A 2 16.28 -8.69 0.03
N ALA A 3 17.56 -8.73 0.44
CA ALA A 3 18.69 -8.24 -0.36
C ALA A 3 18.75 -8.79 -1.80
N GLY A 4 18.25 -10.01 -2.03
CA GLY A 4 18.20 -10.61 -3.35
C GLY A 4 17.21 -9.97 -4.33
N THR A 5 16.13 -9.36 -3.83
CA THR A 5 15.13 -8.70 -4.67
C THR A 5 15.60 -7.30 -5.13
N ALA A 6 16.41 -6.64 -4.30
CA ALA A 6 16.98 -5.34 -4.64
C ALA A 6 17.97 -5.42 -5.81
N MET A 7 18.74 -6.49 -5.91
CA MET A 7 19.69 -6.68 -7.03
C MET A 7 18.99 -6.86 -8.38
N ALA A 8 17.87 -7.58 -8.43
CA ALA A 8 17.09 -7.74 -9.66
C ALA A 8 16.43 -6.41 -10.11
N ALA A 9 16.00 -5.58 -9.15
CA ALA A 9 15.37 -4.29 -9.45
C ALA A 9 16.39 -3.23 -9.93
N LEU A 10 17.66 -3.32 -9.54
CA LEU A 10 18.74 -2.42 -10.01
C LEU A 10 18.93 -2.45 -11.54
N ALA A 11 18.59 -3.57 -12.19
CA ALA A 11 18.64 -3.67 -13.65
C ALA A 11 17.55 -2.81 -14.34
N LEU A 12 16.48 -2.45 -13.64
CA LEU A 12 15.35 -1.69 -14.14
C LEU A 12 15.36 -0.22 -13.68
N GLY A 13 16.17 0.12 -12.67
CA GLY A 13 16.26 1.47 -12.14
C GLY A 13 17.12 1.55 -10.88
N ALA A 14 17.27 2.75 -10.34
CA ALA A 14 18.00 2.99 -9.09
C ALA A 14 17.16 2.55 -7.88
N VAL A 15 17.49 1.39 -7.32
CA VAL A 15 16.84 0.81 -6.14
C VAL A 15 17.88 0.49 -5.08
N ALA A 16 17.61 0.83 -3.83
CA ALA A 16 18.43 0.49 -2.67
C ALA A 16 17.66 -0.41 -1.72
N GLY A 17 18.27 -1.51 -1.27
CA GLY A 17 17.78 -2.35 -0.18
C GLY A 17 18.40 -1.94 1.15
N CYS A 18 17.61 -1.91 2.22
CA CYS A 18 18.08 -1.58 3.57
C CYS A 18 17.18 -2.21 4.64
N GLY A 19 17.65 -2.21 5.89
CA GLY A 19 16.84 -2.54 7.05
C GLY A 19 15.99 -1.36 7.53
N TYR A 20 15.08 -1.61 8.48
CA TYR A 20 14.25 -0.55 9.06
C TYR A 20 15.08 0.48 9.84
N ASP A 21 16.15 0.04 10.50
CA ASP A 21 17.05 0.93 11.28
C ASP A 21 17.76 1.97 10.38
N ASP A 22 18.03 1.61 9.13
CA ASP A 22 18.67 2.51 8.15
C ASP A 22 17.73 3.64 7.67
N LEU A 23 16.44 3.56 8.01
CA LEU A 23 15.43 4.54 7.63
C LEU A 23 15.25 5.66 8.65
N ALA A 24 15.88 5.59 9.81
CA ALA A 24 15.64 6.50 10.95
C ALA A 24 15.78 7.99 10.61
N ASP A 25 16.76 8.34 9.75
CA ASP A 25 17.05 9.72 9.35
C ASP A 25 16.50 10.09 7.97
N ARG A 26 15.72 9.21 7.37
CA ARG A 26 15.13 9.43 6.04
C ARG A 26 13.70 9.93 6.12
N ARG A 27 13.27 10.63 5.05
CA ARG A 27 11.90 11.09 4.84
C ARG A 27 11.45 10.67 3.45
N PHE A 28 10.21 10.23 3.33
CA PHE A 28 9.65 9.73 2.08
C PHE A 28 8.33 10.42 1.77
N ASP A 29 8.13 10.75 0.50
CA ASP A 29 6.88 11.32 -0.01
C ASP A 29 5.82 10.24 -0.25
N LEU A 30 6.25 8.98 -0.43
CA LEU A 30 5.37 7.83 -0.58
C LEU A 30 5.94 6.64 0.21
N VAL A 31 5.10 6.05 1.05
CA VAL A 31 5.41 4.82 1.79
C VAL A 31 4.37 3.76 1.45
N ILE A 32 4.83 2.63 0.93
CA ILE A 32 3.96 1.49 0.57
C ILE A 32 4.25 0.32 1.51
N ASN A 33 3.24 -0.13 2.25
CA ASN A 33 3.31 -1.35 3.04
C ASN A 33 2.90 -2.56 2.18
N ALA A 34 3.89 -3.34 1.76
CA ALA A 34 3.71 -4.59 1.03
C ALA A 34 4.09 -5.81 1.90
N THR A 35 4.12 -5.65 3.22
CA THR A 35 4.44 -6.73 4.16
C THR A 35 3.18 -7.51 4.54
N SER A 36 3.35 -8.72 5.08
CA SER A 36 2.28 -9.52 5.64
C SER A 36 1.89 -9.10 7.08
N ALA A 37 2.53 -8.10 7.66
CA ALA A 37 2.30 -7.68 9.05
C ALA A 37 0.83 -7.35 9.33
N SER A 38 0.16 -6.64 8.42
CA SER A 38 -1.26 -6.28 8.55
C SER A 38 -2.19 -7.50 8.58
N LEU A 39 -1.81 -8.64 7.98
CA LEU A 39 -2.57 -9.91 8.08
C LEU A 39 -2.64 -10.44 9.50
N HIS A 40 -1.62 -10.14 10.30
CA HIS A 40 -1.52 -10.56 11.70
C HIS A 40 -1.90 -9.44 12.69
N GLY A 41 -2.45 -8.33 12.19
CA GLY A 41 -2.78 -7.16 12.99
C GLY A 41 -1.54 -6.42 13.52
N GLU A 42 -0.40 -6.63 12.92
CA GLU A 42 0.89 -6.06 13.32
C GLU A 42 1.28 -4.86 12.45
N LEU A 43 2.12 -4.00 13.01
CA LEU A 43 2.77 -2.89 12.32
C LEU A 43 4.26 -3.24 12.14
N PRO A 44 4.83 -3.07 10.93
CA PRO A 44 6.27 -3.12 10.77
C PRO A 44 6.98 -2.11 11.68
N PRO A 45 8.22 -2.35 12.13
CA PRO A 45 8.95 -1.44 13.04
C PRO A 45 9.41 -0.18 12.30
N LEU A 46 8.45 0.69 11.95
CA LEU A 46 8.68 1.91 11.19
C LEU A 46 9.20 3.03 12.10
N PRO A 47 10.21 3.82 11.65
CA PRO A 47 10.64 5.01 12.35
C PRO A 47 9.52 6.05 12.47
N GLU A 48 9.45 6.74 13.61
CA GLU A 48 8.40 7.75 13.86
C GLU A 48 8.44 8.93 12.87
N ARG A 49 9.63 9.27 12.37
CA ARG A 49 9.86 10.43 11.51
C ARG A 49 10.06 10.05 10.04
N LEU A 50 9.40 9.00 9.57
CA LEU A 50 9.57 8.44 8.23
C LEU A 50 8.88 9.28 7.13
N LEU A 51 7.82 10.02 7.46
CA LEU A 51 7.00 10.72 6.49
C LEU A 51 7.51 12.14 6.24
N ALA A 52 7.64 12.51 4.97
CA ALA A 52 7.78 13.89 4.54
C ALA A 52 6.44 14.65 4.71
N SER A 53 6.48 15.98 4.66
CA SER A 53 5.25 16.79 4.72
C SER A 53 4.34 16.47 3.53
N GLY A 54 3.08 16.12 3.81
CA GLY A 54 2.10 15.76 2.78
C GLY A 54 2.31 14.37 2.15
N ALA A 55 3.15 13.52 2.76
CA ALA A 55 3.44 12.17 2.26
C ALA A 55 2.18 11.32 2.12
N TRP A 56 2.18 10.44 1.14
CA TRP A 56 1.15 9.44 0.94
C TRP A 56 1.56 8.10 1.52
N CYS A 57 0.61 7.43 2.16
CA CYS A 57 0.79 6.08 2.68
C CYS A 57 -0.20 5.13 2.02
N TYR A 58 0.33 4.03 1.51
CA TYR A 58 -0.45 3.02 0.81
C TYR A 58 -0.25 1.65 1.48
N ASP A 59 -1.32 1.05 1.99
CA ASP A 59 -1.29 -0.34 2.45
C ASP A 59 -1.81 -1.24 1.33
N MET A 60 -1.06 -2.26 0.94
CA MET A 60 -1.54 -3.24 -0.05
C MET A 60 -2.64 -4.15 0.52
N MET A 61 -2.79 -4.20 1.85
CA MET A 61 -3.93 -4.85 2.50
C MET A 61 -5.16 -3.95 2.49
N TYR A 62 -6.34 -4.58 2.58
CA TYR A 62 -7.64 -3.90 2.66
C TYR A 62 -8.56 -4.66 3.60
N GLY A 63 -9.61 -4.02 4.10
CA GLY A 63 -10.59 -4.63 4.99
C GLY A 63 -11.75 -3.70 5.31
N ALA A 64 -12.63 -4.15 6.20
CA ALA A 64 -13.74 -3.37 6.72
C ALA A 64 -13.27 -2.15 7.54
N THR A 65 -12.15 -2.28 8.23
CA THR A 65 -11.57 -1.24 9.08
C THR A 65 -10.14 -0.91 8.67
N ALA A 66 -9.67 0.27 9.08
CA ALA A 66 -8.31 0.70 8.84
C ALA A 66 -7.29 -0.29 9.42
N THR A 67 -6.26 -0.61 8.64
CA THR A 67 -5.18 -1.50 9.07
C THR A 67 -4.29 -0.82 10.13
N PRO A 68 -3.43 -1.58 10.85
CA PRO A 68 -2.45 -0.98 11.77
C PRO A 68 -1.55 0.05 11.09
N PHE A 69 -1.11 -0.21 9.85
CA PHE A 69 -0.31 0.72 9.06
C PHE A 69 -1.08 2.00 8.72
N MET A 70 -2.33 1.90 8.29
CA MET A 70 -3.17 3.07 8.00
C MET A 70 -3.35 3.94 9.25
N ARG A 71 -3.67 3.34 10.40
CA ARG A 71 -3.77 4.06 11.68
C ARG A 71 -2.45 4.72 12.11
N TRP A 72 -1.32 4.06 11.84
CA TRP A 72 -0.01 4.65 12.05
C TRP A 72 0.21 5.88 11.16
N ALA A 73 -0.09 5.76 9.86
CA ALA A 73 0.05 6.84 8.90
C ALA A 73 -0.78 8.08 9.27
N GLU A 74 -2.02 7.87 9.70
CA GLU A 74 -2.90 8.95 10.18
C GLU A 74 -2.34 9.66 11.42
N ARG A 75 -1.87 8.90 12.42
CA ARG A 75 -1.21 9.46 13.62
C ARG A 75 0.03 10.28 13.28
N HIS A 76 0.76 9.90 12.22
CA HIS A 76 1.95 10.60 11.74
C HIS A 76 1.64 11.67 10.69
N ARG A 77 0.34 12.04 10.55
CA ARG A 77 -0.13 13.14 9.69
C ARG A 77 0.25 12.96 8.22
N ALA A 78 0.13 11.74 7.69
CA ALA A 78 0.20 11.51 6.26
C ALA A 78 -0.82 12.40 5.52
N GLY A 79 -0.43 12.96 4.40
CA GLY A 79 -1.30 13.79 3.56
C GLY A 79 -2.42 12.98 2.90
N LYS A 80 -2.16 11.69 2.65
CA LYS A 80 -3.16 10.74 2.14
C LYS A 80 -2.86 9.33 2.62
N VAL A 81 -3.91 8.60 2.99
CA VAL A 81 -3.83 7.19 3.41
C VAL A 81 -4.80 6.39 2.55
N LEU A 82 -4.30 5.31 1.95
CA LEU A 82 -5.04 4.45 1.04
C LEU A 82 -4.82 2.98 1.40
N ASP A 83 -5.83 2.16 1.13
CA ASP A 83 -5.74 0.70 1.21
C ASP A 83 -5.69 0.03 -0.17
N GLY A 84 -5.51 -1.29 -0.19
CA GLY A 84 -5.32 -2.09 -1.40
C GLY A 84 -6.60 -2.39 -2.20
N LEU A 85 -7.79 -1.99 -1.76
CA LEU A 85 -9.03 -2.34 -2.45
C LEU A 85 -9.07 -1.76 -3.88
N GLY A 86 -8.67 -0.50 -4.04
CA GLY A 86 -8.58 0.12 -5.36
C GLY A 86 -7.64 -0.65 -6.29
N MET A 87 -6.46 -1.02 -5.80
CA MET A 87 -5.48 -1.80 -6.57
C MET A 87 -6.06 -3.16 -7.00
N LEU A 88 -6.78 -3.84 -6.12
CA LEU A 88 -7.42 -5.13 -6.44
C LEU A 88 -8.37 -5.00 -7.64
N VAL A 89 -9.21 -3.98 -7.65
CA VAL A 89 -10.19 -3.77 -8.71
C VAL A 89 -9.53 -3.29 -10.01
N GLU A 90 -8.60 -2.35 -9.92
CA GLU A 90 -7.91 -1.81 -11.10
C GLU A 90 -7.07 -2.87 -11.82
N GLN A 91 -6.34 -3.73 -11.09
CA GLN A 91 -5.59 -4.81 -11.71
C GLN A 91 -6.50 -5.87 -12.35
N ALA A 92 -7.67 -6.13 -11.78
CA ALA A 92 -8.66 -7.03 -12.38
C ALA A 92 -9.26 -6.43 -13.67
N ALA A 93 -9.54 -5.12 -13.67
CA ALA A 93 -10.00 -4.41 -14.85
C ALA A 93 -8.97 -4.42 -15.97
N GLU A 94 -7.68 -4.26 -15.65
CA GLU A 94 -6.60 -4.35 -16.62
C GLU A 94 -6.48 -5.76 -17.22
N SER A 95 -6.58 -6.80 -16.39
CA SER A 95 -6.59 -8.20 -16.85
C SER A 95 -7.78 -8.47 -17.77
N PHE A 96 -8.97 -7.99 -17.41
CA PHE A 96 -10.17 -8.10 -18.24
C PHE A 96 -10.01 -7.41 -19.61
N PHE A 97 -9.42 -6.22 -19.60
CA PHE A 97 -9.12 -5.48 -20.82
C PHE A 97 -8.16 -6.27 -21.74
N LEU A 98 -7.09 -6.83 -21.18
CA LEU A 98 -6.15 -7.65 -21.94
C LEU A 98 -6.80 -8.89 -22.57
N TRP A 99 -7.74 -9.51 -21.86
CA TRP A 99 -8.41 -10.74 -22.35
C TRP A 99 -9.58 -10.47 -23.29
N ARG A 100 -10.31 -9.38 -23.07
CA ARG A 100 -11.59 -9.13 -23.75
C ARG A 100 -11.58 -7.88 -24.64
N GLY A 101 -10.54 -7.05 -24.59
CA GLY A 101 -10.45 -5.81 -25.36
C GLY A 101 -11.41 -4.70 -24.88
N VAL A 102 -12.09 -4.89 -23.76
CA VAL A 102 -13.03 -3.93 -23.19
C VAL A 102 -12.57 -3.54 -21.79
N ARG A 103 -12.46 -2.25 -21.51
CA ARG A 103 -12.11 -1.74 -20.19
C ARG A 103 -13.37 -1.47 -19.37
N PRO A 104 -13.60 -2.21 -18.27
CA PRO A 104 -14.75 -1.96 -17.40
C PRO A 104 -14.55 -0.69 -16.58
N GLU A 105 -15.65 -0.08 -16.15
CA GLU A 105 -15.62 1.00 -15.15
C GLU A 105 -15.33 0.42 -13.76
N THR A 106 -14.32 0.95 -13.09
CA THR A 106 -13.84 0.45 -11.79
C THR A 106 -14.48 1.15 -10.59
N ALA A 107 -14.78 2.43 -10.70
CA ALA A 107 -15.32 3.22 -9.60
C ALA A 107 -16.61 2.65 -8.98
N PRO A 108 -17.62 2.21 -9.75
CA PRO A 108 -18.83 1.58 -9.19
C PRO A 108 -18.53 0.26 -8.47
N VAL A 109 -17.57 -0.52 -8.97
CA VAL A 109 -17.15 -1.80 -8.38
C VAL A 109 -16.45 -1.57 -7.06
N ILE A 110 -15.52 -0.62 -7.00
CA ILE A 110 -14.82 -0.24 -5.75
C ILE A 110 -15.84 0.19 -4.70
N ALA A 111 -16.80 1.05 -5.07
CA ALA A 111 -17.83 1.54 -4.15
C ALA A 111 -18.76 0.41 -3.66
N MET A 112 -19.07 -0.55 -4.52
CA MET A 112 -19.87 -1.71 -4.14
C MET A 112 -19.13 -2.61 -3.16
N LEU A 113 -17.89 -2.98 -3.46
CA LEU A 113 -17.07 -3.83 -2.59
C LEU A 113 -16.79 -3.17 -1.24
N ARG A 114 -16.57 -1.85 -1.21
CA ARG A 114 -16.39 -1.12 0.06
C ARG A 114 -17.61 -1.29 0.96
N ARG A 115 -18.82 -1.11 0.42
CA ARG A 115 -20.07 -1.30 1.17
C ARG A 115 -20.27 -2.74 1.66
N GLU A 116 -19.88 -3.74 0.87
CA GLU A 116 -19.97 -5.13 1.30
C GLU A 116 -19.00 -5.43 2.44
N LEU A 117 -17.75 -4.97 2.35
CA LEU A 117 -16.76 -5.12 3.43
C LEU A 117 -17.25 -4.48 4.75
N GLU A 118 -17.89 -3.32 4.68
CA GLU A 118 -18.42 -2.62 5.86
C GLU A 118 -19.60 -3.35 6.53
N LYS A 119 -20.35 -4.17 5.79
CA LYS A 119 -21.43 -5.00 6.37
C LYS A 119 -20.91 -6.24 7.09
N ASP A 120 -19.80 -6.80 6.59
CA ASP A 120 -19.23 -8.04 7.11
C ASP A 120 -18.26 -7.80 8.31
N GLY A 121 -17.94 -6.56 8.58
CA GLY A 121 -17.09 -6.13 9.71
C GLY A 121 -17.88 -5.60 10.87
#